data_b6cd576617e8d1e82ff91f30a159f2bb
#
_entry.id   b6cd576617e8d1e82ff91f30a159f2bb
#
_cell.length_a   1.000
_cell.length_b   1.000
_cell.length_c   1.000
_cell.angle_alpha   90.00
_cell.angle_beta   90.00
_cell.angle_gamma   90.00
#
_symmetry.space_group_name_H-M   'P 1'
#
loop_
_entity.id
_entity.type
_entity.pdbx_description
1 polymer ?
#
loop_
_entity_poly.entity_id
_entity_poly.type
_entity_poly.pdbx_seq_one_letter_code
_entity_poly.pdbx_strand_id
1 'polypeptide(L)'
;VVTLFFYALRYRKLIHRRRIFFISGGALFLIGLFIGLIYLKPASTSGRVLIWKVSAGLCKEHIIQGNGLGSFKADYMPEQAKYLSSSHADESDRILAGNTNHPFNEYLLLLIEQGLIGITLFLLLLIAVFRSNVPFDTPALLTLVSIAIFSCFSYPFKYAFVWFMIIYCLASLNQ
;
A
#
# COMPACT_ATOMS: atom_id res chain seq x y z
N VAL A 1 -14.14 5.69 2.14
CA VAL A 1 -14.60 5.03 3.38
C VAL A 1 -13.68 5.36 4.54
N VAL A 2 -12.35 5.14 4.41
CA VAL A 2 -11.36 5.44 5.47
C VAL A 2 -11.36 6.93 5.82
N THR A 3 -11.39 7.81 4.84
CA THR A 3 -11.43 9.27 5.04
C THR A 3 -12.71 9.71 5.77
N LEU A 4 -13.86 9.14 5.42
CA LEU A 4 -15.13 9.41 6.10
C LEU A 4 -15.13 8.91 7.55
N PHE A 5 -14.51 7.75 7.81
CA PHE A 5 -14.36 7.22 9.17
C PHE A 5 -13.55 8.15 10.05
N PHE A 6 -12.38 8.61 9.55
CA PHE A 6 -11.55 9.56 10.30
C PHE A 6 -12.19 10.94 10.44
N TYR A 7 -12.94 11.39 9.43
CA TYR A 7 -13.71 12.64 9.53
C TYR A 7 -14.80 12.58 10.61
N ALA A 8 -15.47 11.44 10.73
CA ALA A 8 -16.44 11.19 11.81
C ALA A 8 -15.79 11.24 13.21
N LEU A 9 -14.52 10.82 13.34
CA LEU A 9 -13.77 10.92 14.60
C LEU A 9 -13.49 12.38 15.01
N ARG A 10 -13.45 13.32 14.06
CA ARG A 10 -13.28 14.76 14.33
C ARG A 10 -14.50 15.38 15.02
N TYR A 11 -15.70 14.85 14.79
CA TYR A 11 -16.92 15.34 15.44
C TYR A 11 -16.96 14.96 16.92
N ARG A 12 -15.99 15.49 17.71
CA ARG A 12 -15.77 15.20 19.12
C ARG A 12 -17.00 15.35 20.01
N LYS A 13 -17.91 16.29 19.74
CA LYS A 13 -19.09 16.55 20.60
C LYS A 13 -20.08 15.41 20.62
N LEU A 14 -20.22 14.63 19.52
CA LEU A 14 -21.15 13.50 19.43
C LEU A 14 -20.53 12.18 19.93
N ILE A 15 -19.20 12.05 19.89
CA ILE A 15 -18.50 10.77 20.08
C ILE A 15 -17.89 10.65 21.49
N HIS A 16 -17.82 11.72 22.28
CA HIS A 16 -17.05 11.74 23.53
C HIS A 16 -17.44 10.63 24.53
N ARG A 17 -18.69 10.26 24.65
CA ARG A 17 -19.16 9.19 25.56
C ARG A 17 -19.17 7.78 24.97
N ARG A 18 -19.10 7.65 23.61
CA ARG A 18 -19.19 6.37 22.90
C ARG A 18 -18.01 6.14 21.94
N ARG A 19 -16.92 6.89 22.11
CA ARG A 19 -15.77 6.90 21.19
C ARG A 19 -15.18 5.50 20.97
N ILE A 20 -14.98 4.75 22.05
CA ILE A 20 -14.43 3.39 21.99
C ILE A 20 -15.40 2.48 21.21
N PHE A 21 -16.69 2.57 21.44
CA PHE A 21 -17.70 1.78 20.75
C PHE A 21 -17.73 2.06 19.25
N PHE A 22 -17.65 3.33 18.83
CA PHE A 22 -17.59 3.69 17.42
C PHE A 22 -16.28 3.28 16.74
N ILE A 23 -15.14 3.38 17.45
CA ILE A 23 -13.85 2.94 16.94
C ILE A 23 -13.82 1.42 16.79
N SER A 24 -14.25 0.67 17.80
CA SER A 24 -14.28 -0.79 17.76
C SER A 24 -15.31 -1.31 16.72
N GLY A 25 -16.49 -0.71 16.66
CA GLY A 25 -17.49 -1.05 15.65
C GLY A 25 -17.02 -0.77 14.23
N GLY A 26 -16.38 0.37 14.01
CA GLY A 26 -15.78 0.72 12.72
C GLY A 26 -14.61 -0.21 12.33
N ALA A 27 -13.75 -0.56 13.29
CA ALA A 27 -12.68 -1.52 13.07
C ALA A 27 -13.22 -2.93 12.73
N LEU A 28 -14.20 -3.41 13.47
CA LEU A 28 -14.87 -4.69 13.18
C LEU A 28 -15.55 -4.69 11.82
N PHE A 29 -16.23 -3.59 11.46
CA PHE A 29 -16.84 -3.45 10.14
C PHE A 29 -15.79 -3.50 9.02
N LEU A 30 -14.67 -2.80 9.17
CA LEU A 30 -13.58 -2.82 8.19
C LEU A 30 -12.93 -4.20 8.08
N ILE A 31 -12.73 -4.89 9.20
CA ILE A 31 -12.23 -6.27 9.23
C ILE A 31 -13.22 -7.19 8.52
N GLY A 32 -14.51 -7.10 8.83
CA GLY A 32 -15.56 -7.90 8.19
C GLY A 32 -15.66 -7.63 6.68
N LEU A 33 -15.57 -6.37 6.27
CA LEU A 33 -15.52 -5.99 4.86
C LEU A 33 -14.28 -6.58 4.16
N PHE A 34 -13.12 -6.49 4.79
CA PHE A 34 -11.86 -7.03 4.26
C PHE A 34 -11.93 -8.56 4.10
N ILE A 35 -12.42 -9.26 5.14
CA ILE A 35 -12.64 -10.70 5.09
C ILE A 35 -13.66 -11.05 3.98
N GLY A 36 -14.77 -10.33 3.91
CA GLY A 36 -15.77 -10.53 2.87
C GLY A 36 -15.22 -10.36 1.45
N LEU A 37 -14.36 -9.36 1.22
CA LEU A 37 -13.71 -9.15 -0.08
C LEU A 37 -12.75 -10.30 -0.46
N ILE A 38 -12.06 -10.90 0.52
CA ILE A 38 -11.21 -12.08 0.30
C ILE A 38 -12.07 -13.26 -0.18
N TYR A 39 -13.20 -13.52 0.48
CA TYR A 39 -14.10 -14.62 0.12
C TYR A 39 -14.85 -14.40 -1.19
N LEU A 40 -15.21 -13.16 -1.52
CA LEU A 40 -15.94 -12.85 -2.75
C LEU A 40 -15.07 -12.89 -4.02
N LYS A 41 -13.74 -12.70 -3.90
CA LYS A 41 -12.82 -12.70 -5.04
C LYS A 41 -11.52 -13.47 -4.73
N PRO A 42 -11.60 -14.78 -4.46
CA PRO A 42 -10.42 -15.57 -4.10
C PRO A 42 -9.33 -15.54 -5.19
N ALA A 43 -9.68 -15.62 -6.45
CA ALA A 43 -8.74 -15.57 -7.56
C ALA A 43 -7.94 -14.25 -7.62
N SER A 44 -8.57 -13.11 -7.31
CA SER A 44 -7.88 -11.81 -7.25
C SER A 44 -6.89 -11.74 -6.08
N THR A 45 -7.23 -12.32 -4.95
CA THR A 45 -6.36 -12.37 -3.76
C THR A 45 -5.18 -13.31 -3.99
N SER A 46 -5.45 -14.51 -4.49
CA SER A 46 -4.43 -15.50 -4.81
C SER A 46 -3.46 -15.01 -5.90
N GLY A 47 -3.98 -14.32 -6.92
CA GLY A 47 -3.14 -13.70 -7.95
C GLY A 47 -2.18 -12.64 -7.37
N ARG A 48 -2.62 -11.82 -6.41
CA ARG A 48 -1.73 -10.86 -5.73
C ARG A 48 -0.68 -11.56 -4.88
N VAL A 49 -1.04 -12.63 -4.19
CA VAL A 49 -0.10 -13.44 -3.40
C VAL A 49 0.98 -14.02 -4.30
N LEU A 50 0.62 -14.55 -5.48
CA LEU A 50 1.58 -15.02 -6.48
C LEU A 50 2.52 -13.88 -6.92
N ILE A 51 1.95 -12.70 -7.26
CA ILE A 51 2.75 -11.54 -7.65
C ILE A 51 3.74 -11.18 -6.55
N TRP A 52 3.34 -11.19 -5.28
CA TRP A 52 4.24 -10.88 -4.17
C TRP A 52 5.30 -11.95 -3.94
N LYS A 53 4.97 -13.25 -4.09
CA LYS A 53 5.95 -14.36 -4.03
C LYS A 53 7.06 -14.17 -5.08
N VAL A 54 6.67 -13.93 -6.34
CA VAL A 54 7.60 -13.68 -7.45
C VAL A 54 8.42 -12.40 -7.20
N SER A 55 7.75 -11.33 -6.78
CA SER A 55 8.39 -10.03 -6.50
C SER A 55 9.43 -10.11 -5.39
N ALA A 56 9.25 -10.99 -4.41
CA ALA A 56 10.25 -11.23 -3.36
C ALA A 56 11.57 -11.79 -3.92
N GLY A 57 11.53 -12.50 -5.06
CA GLY A 57 12.72 -12.94 -5.79
C GLY A 57 13.54 -11.74 -6.31
N LEU A 58 12.87 -10.77 -6.91
CA LEU A 58 13.50 -9.56 -7.46
C LEU A 58 14.21 -8.69 -6.40
N CYS A 59 13.74 -8.73 -5.15
CA CYS A 59 14.37 -7.97 -4.07
C CYS A 59 15.74 -8.52 -3.67
N LYS A 60 16.06 -9.79 -3.96
CA LYS A 60 17.26 -10.45 -3.43
C LYS A 60 18.55 -10.03 -4.12
N GLU A 61 18.51 -9.71 -5.40
CA GLU A 61 19.70 -9.46 -6.21
C GLU A 61 20.34 -8.09 -5.86
N HIS A 62 19.53 -7.07 -5.65
CA HIS A 62 19.98 -5.69 -5.40
C HIS A 62 19.24 -5.02 -4.24
N ILE A 63 19.17 -5.68 -3.07
CA ILE A 63 18.36 -5.24 -1.94
C ILE A 63 18.69 -3.82 -1.43
N ILE A 64 19.94 -3.38 -1.54
CA ILE A 64 20.36 -2.07 -1.01
C ILE A 64 19.94 -0.93 -1.94
N GLN A 65 20.29 -1.02 -3.23
CA GLN A 65 20.09 0.05 -4.21
C GLN A 65 18.88 -0.13 -5.11
N GLY A 66 18.28 -1.34 -5.09
CA GLY A 66 17.21 -1.73 -6.00
C GLY A 66 17.71 -2.04 -7.41
N ASN A 67 16.79 -2.47 -8.26
CA ASN A 67 17.06 -2.85 -9.66
C ASN A 67 16.97 -1.66 -10.63
N GLY A 68 16.60 -0.46 -10.13
CA GLY A 68 16.40 0.74 -10.92
C GLY A 68 14.92 1.05 -11.19
N LEU A 69 14.64 2.32 -11.45
CA LEU A 69 13.28 2.80 -11.73
C LEU A 69 12.69 2.14 -12.99
N GLY A 70 11.48 1.59 -12.86
CA GLY A 70 10.80 0.90 -13.97
C GLY A 70 11.25 -0.53 -14.21
N SER A 71 12.21 -1.05 -13.45
CA SER A 71 12.73 -2.41 -13.58
C SER A 71 11.68 -3.49 -13.34
N PHE A 72 10.73 -3.26 -12.44
CA PHE A 72 9.69 -4.23 -12.15
C PHE A 72 8.99 -4.73 -13.42
N LYS A 73 8.64 -3.83 -14.32
CA LYS A 73 7.96 -4.18 -15.57
C LYS A 73 8.81 -5.06 -16.49
N ALA A 74 10.13 -4.86 -16.50
CA ALA A 74 11.05 -5.64 -17.34
C ALA A 74 11.38 -6.99 -16.71
N ASP A 75 11.58 -7.02 -15.40
CA ASP A 75 12.17 -8.16 -14.69
C ASP A 75 11.12 -9.14 -14.16
N TYR A 76 9.84 -8.71 -14.03
CA TYR A 76 8.80 -9.55 -13.44
C TYR A 76 8.54 -10.83 -14.21
N MET A 77 8.39 -10.78 -15.54
CA MET A 77 8.09 -11.96 -16.34
C MET A 77 9.22 -13.00 -16.35
N PRO A 78 10.50 -12.64 -16.53
CA PRO A 78 11.61 -13.56 -16.36
C PRO A 78 11.66 -14.22 -14.98
N GLU A 79 11.46 -13.44 -13.91
CA GLU A 79 11.46 -13.99 -12.55
C GLU A 79 10.23 -14.89 -12.29
N GLN A 80 9.06 -14.56 -12.84
CA GLN A 80 7.88 -15.43 -12.77
C GLN A 80 8.15 -16.78 -13.47
N ALA A 81 8.78 -16.77 -14.65
CA ALA A 81 9.15 -17.99 -15.34
C ALA A 81 10.12 -18.86 -14.52
N LYS A 82 11.11 -18.23 -13.88
CA LYS A 82 12.07 -18.90 -12.98
C LYS A 82 11.34 -19.49 -11.76
N TYR A 83 10.44 -18.73 -11.13
CA TYR A 83 9.63 -19.20 -10.00
C TYR A 83 8.77 -20.42 -10.40
N LEU A 84 8.05 -20.35 -11.52
CA LEU A 84 7.17 -21.43 -11.99
C LEU A 84 7.90 -22.69 -12.41
N SER A 85 9.18 -22.59 -12.79
CA SER A 85 10.02 -23.76 -13.08
C SER A 85 10.60 -24.40 -11.82
N SER A 86 10.50 -23.74 -10.67
CA SER A 86 10.99 -24.27 -9.40
C SER A 86 10.02 -25.27 -8.77
N SER A 87 10.51 -26.09 -7.84
CA SER A 87 9.70 -27.01 -7.04
C SER A 87 8.76 -26.33 -6.04
N HIS A 88 8.84 -25.01 -5.90
CA HIS A 88 8.04 -24.23 -4.96
C HIS A 88 6.71 -23.73 -5.57
N ALA A 89 6.54 -23.86 -6.87
CA ALA A 89 5.32 -23.42 -7.56
C ALA A 89 4.26 -24.52 -7.55
N ASP A 90 3.09 -24.17 -7.02
CA ASP A 90 1.92 -25.03 -7.04
C ASP A 90 1.20 -24.97 -8.38
N GLU A 91 0.33 -25.96 -8.67
CA GLU A 91 -0.51 -25.96 -9.87
C GLU A 91 -1.43 -24.73 -9.93
N SER A 92 -1.92 -24.28 -8.76
CA SER A 92 -2.69 -23.04 -8.65
C SER A 92 -1.90 -21.80 -9.06
N ASP A 93 -0.60 -21.73 -8.75
CA ASP A 93 0.28 -20.63 -9.15
C ASP A 93 0.45 -20.59 -10.68
N ARG A 94 0.50 -21.75 -11.35
CA ARG A 94 0.58 -21.86 -12.82
C ARG A 94 -0.68 -21.36 -13.53
N ILE A 95 -1.87 -21.67 -12.95
CA ILE A 95 -3.16 -21.20 -13.48
C ILE A 95 -3.32 -19.69 -13.32
N LEU A 96 -2.80 -19.12 -12.21
CA LEU A 96 -2.89 -17.70 -11.90
C LEU A 96 -1.78 -16.87 -12.56
N ALA A 97 -0.78 -17.52 -13.17
CA ALA A 97 0.34 -16.84 -13.79
C ALA A 97 -0.13 -15.91 -14.91
N GLY A 98 0.39 -14.71 -14.92
CA GLY A 98 0.04 -13.71 -15.93
C GLY A 98 0.95 -12.50 -15.89
N ASN A 99 0.91 -11.71 -16.95
CA ASN A 99 1.70 -10.49 -17.01
C ASN A 99 1.08 -9.41 -16.12
N THR A 100 1.94 -8.75 -15.35
CA THR A 100 1.56 -7.56 -14.57
C THR A 100 2.64 -6.49 -14.66
N ASN A 101 2.20 -5.24 -14.67
CA ASN A 101 3.09 -4.07 -14.68
C ASN A 101 3.28 -3.45 -13.28
N HIS A 102 2.59 -3.99 -12.26
CA HIS A 102 2.58 -3.44 -10.90
C HIS A 102 2.41 -4.55 -9.87
N PRO A 103 3.13 -4.49 -8.75
CA PRO A 103 3.01 -5.49 -7.68
C PRO A 103 1.78 -5.30 -6.79
N PHE A 104 0.88 -4.33 -7.08
CA PHE A 104 -0.27 -3.95 -6.26
C PHE A 104 0.10 -3.62 -4.80
N ASN A 105 1.31 -3.11 -4.61
CA ASN A 105 1.85 -2.63 -3.35
C ASN A 105 2.99 -1.67 -3.66
N GLU A 106 2.81 -0.39 -3.37
CA GLU A 106 3.79 0.65 -3.70
C GLU A 106 5.09 0.51 -2.89
N TYR A 107 4.99 0.01 -1.65
CA TYR A 107 6.18 -0.19 -0.81
C TYR A 107 7.06 -1.32 -1.36
N LEU A 108 6.41 -2.38 -1.86
CA LEU A 108 7.12 -3.48 -2.52
C LEU A 108 7.75 -3.00 -3.83
N LEU A 109 7.02 -2.17 -4.61
CA LEU A 109 7.57 -1.57 -5.82
C LEU A 109 8.78 -0.70 -5.51
N LEU A 110 8.68 0.15 -4.48
CA LEU A 110 9.77 1.01 -4.01
C LEU A 110 11.00 0.18 -3.59
N LEU A 111 10.77 -0.93 -2.87
CA LEU A 111 11.83 -1.83 -2.45
C LEU A 111 12.53 -2.50 -3.64
N ILE A 112 11.78 -2.94 -4.65
CA ILE A 112 12.33 -3.58 -5.85
C ILE A 112 13.14 -2.58 -6.66
N GLU A 113 12.59 -1.39 -6.90
CA GLU A 113 13.19 -0.42 -7.81
C GLU A 113 14.28 0.44 -7.17
N GLN A 114 14.13 0.82 -5.89
CA GLN A 114 15.03 1.75 -5.19
C GLN A 114 15.71 1.14 -3.96
N GLY A 115 15.40 -0.11 -3.63
CA GLY A 115 16.01 -0.84 -2.54
C GLY A 115 15.74 -0.25 -1.15
N LEU A 116 16.59 -0.63 -0.20
CA LEU A 116 16.53 -0.12 1.18
C LEU A 116 16.81 1.38 1.26
N ILE A 117 17.58 1.94 0.32
CA ILE A 117 17.84 3.38 0.26
C ILE A 117 16.52 4.12 0.02
N GLY A 118 15.73 3.70 -0.98
CA GLY A 118 14.44 4.31 -1.27
C GLY A 118 13.45 4.18 -0.12
N ILE A 119 13.34 3.00 0.49
CA ILE A 119 12.49 2.78 1.68
C ILE A 119 12.92 3.67 2.84
N THR A 120 14.22 3.78 3.09
CA THR A 120 14.75 4.63 4.19
C THR A 120 14.40 6.10 3.97
N LEU A 121 14.62 6.62 2.76
CA LEU A 121 14.26 8.01 2.42
C LEU A 121 12.76 8.24 2.55
N PHE A 122 11.94 7.29 2.10
CA PHE A 122 10.50 7.36 2.24
C PHE A 122 10.05 7.38 3.72
N LEU A 123 10.64 6.52 4.56
CA LEU A 123 10.36 6.50 5.99
C LEU A 123 10.80 7.81 6.69
N LEU A 124 11.95 8.37 6.32
CA LEU A 124 12.39 9.67 6.83
C LEU A 124 11.41 10.78 6.45
N LEU A 125 10.88 10.78 5.23
CA LEU A 125 9.84 11.70 4.80
C LEU A 125 8.57 11.55 5.65
N LEU A 126 8.11 10.32 5.87
CA LEU A 126 6.95 10.07 6.74
C LEU A 126 7.18 10.56 8.16
N ILE A 127 8.36 10.27 8.73
CA ILE A 127 8.73 10.75 10.07
C ILE A 127 8.72 12.28 10.12
N ALA A 128 9.24 12.96 9.11
CA ALA A 128 9.22 14.42 9.04
C ALA A 128 7.78 14.98 9.03
N VAL A 129 6.88 14.34 8.25
CA VAL A 129 5.45 14.70 8.21
C VAL A 129 4.77 14.48 9.56
N PHE A 130 5.03 13.36 10.23
CA PHE A 130 4.43 13.04 11.53
C PHE A 130 5.01 13.84 12.69
N ARG A 131 6.23 14.36 12.55
CA ARG A 131 6.86 15.27 13.53
C ARG A 131 6.39 16.72 13.43
N SER A 132 5.72 17.09 12.36
CA SER A 132 5.07 18.39 12.28
C SER A 132 4.04 18.50 13.42
N ASN A 133 3.97 19.64 14.11
CA ASN A 133 3.04 19.89 15.22
C ASN A 133 1.56 20.00 14.76
N VAL A 134 1.20 19.31 13.71
CA VAL A 134 -0.14 19.36 13.12
C VAL A 134 -1.06 18.39 13.86
N PRO A 135 -2.25 18.81 14.26
CA PRO A 135 -3.21 17.92 14.90
C PRO A 135 -3.55 16.73 14.00
N PHE A 136 -3.61 15.53 14.58
CA PHE A 136 -3.90 14.28 13.85
C PHE A 136 -5.29 14.25 13.16
N ASP A 137 -6.18 15.14 13.53
CA ASP A 137 -7.51 15.28 12.95
C ASP A 137 -7.57 16.27 11.77
N THR A 138 -6.43 16.78 11.33
CA THR A 138 -6.34 17.65 10.15
C THR A 138 -6.73 16.89 8.88
N PRO A 139 -7.64 17.41 8.03
CA PRO A 139 -8.06 16.71 6.81
C PRO A 139 -6.92 16.34 5.89
N ALA A 140 -5.89 17.18 5.79
CA ALA A 140 -4.70 16.92 4.97
C ALA A 140 -3.94 15.67 5.47
N LEU A 141 -3.68 15.57 6.79
CA LEU A 141 -2.99 14.42 7.37
C LEU A 141 -3.81 13.14 7.21
N LEU A 142 -5.14 13.21 7.43
CA LEU A 142 -6.02 12.06 7.23
C LEU A 142 -6.04 11.58 5.77
N THR A 143 -5.95 12.51 4.82
CA THR A 143 -5.86 12.18 3.40
C THR A 143 -4.53 11.46 3.09
N LEU A 144 -3.40 11.97 3.60
CA LEU A 144 -2.09 11.32 3.42
C LEU A 144 -2.06 9.92 4.03
N VAL A 145 -2.60 9.74 5.23
CA VAL A 145 -2.74 8.41 5.87
C VAL A 145 -3.60 7.47 5.03
N SER A 146 -4.71 7.97 4.48
CA SER A 146 -5.58 7.17 3.62
C SER A 146 -4.88 6.71 2.35
N ILE A 147 -4.10 7.59 1.70
CA ILE A 147 -3.27 7.25 0.53
C ILE A 147 -2.22 6.20 0.93
N ALA A 148 -1.53 6.38 2.06
CA ALA A 148 -0.53 5.44 2.54
C ALA A 148 -1.12 4.04 2.80
N ILE A 149 -2.29 3.94 3.43
CA ILE A 149 -2.99 2.66 3.63
C ILE A 149 -3.39 2.04 2.28
N PHE A 150 -3.93 2.84 1.36
CA PHE A 150 -4.33 2.35 0.04
C PHE A 150 -3.14 1.84 -0.78
N SER A 151 -1.96 2.44 -0.60
CA SER A 151 -0.70 2.04 -1.23
C SER A 151 -0.23 0.62 -0.84
N CYS A 152 -0.71 0.06 0.28
CA CYS A 152 -0.44 -1.33 0.66
C CYS A 152 -1.10 -2.35 -0.27
N PHE A 153 -2.19 -1.97 -0.97
CA PHE A 153 -3.03 -2.91 -1.73
C PHE A 153 -3.28 -2.46 -3.17
N SER A 154 -2.67 -1.36 -3.59
CA SER A 154 -2.88 -0.75 -4.91
C SER A 154 -1.63 -0.01 -5.37
N TYR A 155 -1.76 0.72 -6.48
CA TYR A 155 -0.69 1.52 -7.11
C TYR A 155 -1.13 2.97 -7.34
N PRO A 156 -1.47 3.74 -6.28
CA PRO A 156 -1.97 5.10 -6.42
C PRO A 156 -0.95 6.07 -7.01
N PHE A 157 0.34 5.87 -6.82
CA PHE A 157 1.39 6.79 -7.29
C PHE A 157 1.57 6.79 -8.80
N LYS A 158 0.91 5.89 -9.51
CA LYS A 158 0.81 5.92 -10.97
C LYS A 158 -0.05 7.09 -11.48
N TYR A 159 -0.96 7.59 -10.67
CA TYR A 159 -1.94 8.59 -11.08
C TYR A 159 -1.50 10.00 -10.70
N ALA A 160 -1.38 10.88 -11.69
CA ALA A 160 -0.93 12.26 -11.49
C ALA A 160 -1.79 13.03 -10.46
N PHE A 161 -3.12 12.81 -10.44
CA PHE A 161 -4.00 13.49 -9.49
C PHE A 161 -3.68 13.15 -8.02
N VAL A 162 -3.16 11.94 -7.74
CA VAL A 162 -2.74 11.56 -6.38
C VAL A 162 -1.53 12.37 -5.95
N TRP A 163 -0.59 12.63 -6.85
CA TRP A 163 0.55 13.51 -6.59
C TRP A 163 0.12 14.95 -6.30
N PHE A 164 -0.85 15.48 -7.06
CA PHE A 164 -1.42 16.79 -6.77
C PHE A 164 -2.07 16.83 -5.38
N MET A 165 -2.81 15.79 -5.00
CA MET A 165 -3.39 15.67 -3.66
C MET A 165 -2.31 15.62 -2.57
N ILE A 166 -1.24 14.85 -2.76
CA ILE A 166 -0.13 14.75 -1.81
C ILE A 166 0.55 16.09 -1.65
N ILE A 167 0.90 16.77 -2.74
CA ILE A 167 1.56 18.09 -2.74
C ILE A 167 0.67 19.12 -2.03
N TYR A 168 -0.63 19.16 -2.36
CA TYR A 168 -1.59 20.05 -1.72
C TYR A 168 -1.68 19.79 -0.20
N CYS A 169 -1.77 18.52 0.21
CA CYS A 169 -1.82 18.15 1.61
C CYS A 169 -0.55 18.56 2.35
N LEU A 170 0.63 18.30 1.77
CA LEU A 170 1.92 18.69 2.37
C LEU A 170 2.07 20.20 2.49
N ALA A 171 1.64 20.97 1.48
CA ALA A 171 1.63 22.42 1.53
C ALA A 171 0.69 22.95 2.63
N SER A 172 -0.48 22.31 2.81
CA SER A 172 -1.46 22.70 3.84
C SER A 172 -1.01 22.36 5.26
N LEU A 173 -0.05 21.44 5.44
CA LEU A 173 0.50 21.12 6.76
C LEU A 173 1.58 22.12 7.21
N ASN A 174 2.10 22.95 6.30
CA ASN A 174 3.14 23.94 6.57
C ASN A 174 2.59 25.35 6.86
N GLN A 175 1.27 25.53 6.85
CA GLN A 175 0.60 26.79 7.19
C GLN A 175 0.13 26.78 8.65
#